data_c70a792718e35e05dc87806b85ef10b4
#
_entry.id   c70a792718e35e05dc87806b85ef10b4
#
_cell.length_a   1.000
_cell.length_b   1.000
_cell.length_c   1.000
_cell.angle_alpha   90.00
_cell.angle_beta   90.00
_cell.angle_gamma   90.00
#
_symmetry.space_group_name_H-M   'P 1'
#
loop_
_entity.id
_entity.type
_entity.pdbx_description
1 polymer ?
#
loop_
_entity_poly.entity_id
_entity_poly.type
_entity_poly.pdbx_seq_one_letter_code
_entity_poly.pdbx_strand_id
1 'polypeptide(L)'
;MGTEIIYDRQVIGFLEEIWGDGFLSPGGADEVARVLSNVNIENKFVLDIGSGSGACAILLVSEHKAAQVIGIDVEDPVCEAANLRAKEAGVDDKIEILKVV
;
A
#
# COMPACT_ATOMS: atom_id res chain seq x y z
N MET A 1 15.25 16.37 -21.05
CA MET A 1 14.80 14.99 -20.84
C MET A 1 14.47 14.79 -19.37
N GLY A 2 13.26 14.37 -19.08
CA GLY A 2 12.88 14.10 -17.71
C GLY A 2 13.55 12.84 -17.18
N THR A 3 13.75 12.79 -15.88
CA THR A 3 14.22 11.60 -15.22
C THR A 3 13.02 10.75 -14.82
N GLU A 4 12.93 9.55 -15.34
CA GLU A 4 11.93 8.59 -14.94
C GLU A 4 12.38 7.88 -13.69
N ILE A 5 11.51 7.83 -12.70
CA ILE A 5 11.73 6.99 -11.53
C ILE A 5 11.11 5.63 -11.83
N ILE A 6 11.94 4.61 -11.86
CA ILE A 6 11.50 3.24 -12.08
C ILE A 6 11.42 2.55 -10.73
N TYR A 7 10.22 2.11 -10.35
CA TYR A 7 10.01 1.38 -9.11
C TYR A 7 10.32 -0.10 -9.34
N ASP A 8 11.61 -0.44 -9.40
CA ASP A 8 12.05 -1.81 -9.38
C ASP A 8 12.28 -2.28 -7.94
N ARG A 9 12.69 -3.53 -7.77
CA ARG A 9 12.90 -4.11 -6.43
C ARG A 9 13.96 -3.37 -5.62
N GLN A 10 15.00 -2.84 -6.28
CA GLN A 10 16.06 -2.09 -5.59
C GLN A 10 15.56 -0.76 -5.09
N VAL A 11 14.82 -0.02 -5.93
CA VAL A 11 14.25 1.27 -5.55
C VAL A 11 13.23 1.11 -4.45
N ILE A 12 12.35 0.12 -4.57
CA ILE A 12 11.35 -0.18 -3.54
C ILE A 12 12.04 -0.49 -2.21
N GLY A 13 13.05 -1.36 -2.21
CA GLY A 13 13.79 -1.70 -0.99
C GLY A 13 14.46 -0.50 -0.36
N PHE A 14 15.06 0.38 -1.17
CA PHE A 14 15.69 1.61 -0.68
C PHE A 14 14.67 2.55 -0.03
N LEU A 15 13.52 2.76 -0.67
CA LEU A 15 12.48 3.65 -0.14
C LEU A 15 11.87 3.07 1.14
N GLU A 16 11.64 1.77 1.19
CA GLU A 16 11.11 1.11 2.39
C GLU A 16 12.10 1.14 3.55
N GLU A 17 13.40 1.10 3.26
CA GLU A 17 14.44 1.25 4.27
C GLU A 17 14.41 2.62 4.92
N ILE A 18 14.11 3.68 4.14
CA ILE A 18 14.03 5.06 4.63
C ILE A 18 12.69 5.29 5.37
N TRP A 19 11.58 4.85 4.81
CA TRP A 19 10.24 5.21 5.28
C TRP A 19 9.45 4.06 5.91
N GLY A 20 10.06 2.89 6.00
CA GLY A 20 9.45 1.72 6.61
C GLY A 20 8.92 0.73 5.59
N ASP A 21 8.84 -0.54 6.01
CA ASP A 21 8.41 -1.63 5.15
C ASP A 21 7.03 -1.37 4.55
N GLY A 22 6.94 -1.46 3.24
CA GLY A 22 5.71 -1.24 2.50
C GLY A 22 5.36 0.22 2.24
N PHE A 23 6.18 1.17 2.69
CA PHE A 23 5.97 2.60 2.45
C PHE A 23 6.98 3.14 1.45
N LEU A 24 6.48 3.82 0.42
CA LEU A 24 7.30 4.44 -0.62
C LEU A 24 7.27 5.96 -0.54
N SER A 25 6.70 6.51 0.55
CA SER A 25 6.60 7.94 0.79
C SER A 25 6.68 8.23 2.28
N PRO A 26 7.03 9.46 2.68
CA PRO A 26 7.15 9.80 4.09
C PRO A 26 5.81 9.79 4.83
N GLY A 27 5.88 9.67 6.16
CA GLY A 27 4.72 9.74 7.05
C GLY A 27 4.23 8.38 7.55
N GLY A 28 4.39 7.33 6.78
CA GLY A 28 4.08 5.96 7.20
C GLY A 28 2.73 5.78 7.88
N ALA A 29 2.71 4.92 8.90
CA ALA A 29 1.49 4.59 9.65
C ALA A 29 0.85 5.80 10.34
N ASP A 30 1.65 6.73 10.81
CA ASP A 30 1.14 7.95 11.48
C ASP A 30 0.35 8.83 10.51
N GLU A 31 0.82 8.93 9.27
CA GLU A 31 0.11 9.69 8.24
C GLU A 31 -1.22 9.05 7.90
N VAL A 32 -1.25 7.73 7.76
CA VAL A 32 -2.49 6.99 7.51
C VAL A 32 -3.49 7.22 8.64
N ALA A 33 -3.05 7.10 9.89
CA ALA A 33 -3.89 7.31 11.06
C ALA A 33 -4.44 8.73 11.10
N ARG A 34 -3.60 9.73 10.76
CA ARG A 34 -4.03 11.12 10.75
C ARG A 34 -5.08 11.42 9.68
N VAL A 35 -4.89 10.89 8.48
CA VAL A 35 -5.86 11.03 7.38
C VAL A 35 -7.20 10.42 7.76
N LEU A 36 -7.20 9.30 8.48
CA LEU A 36 -8.40 8.59 8.88
C LEU A 36 -8.97 9.02 10.22
N SER A 37 -8.39 10.05 10.87
CA SER A 37 -8.79 10.43 12.24
C SER A 37 -10.28 10.77 12.39
N ASN A 38 -10.92 11.27 11.34
CA ASN A 38 -12.32 11.61 11.33
C ASN A 38 -13.17 10.74 10.38
N VAL A 39 -12.60 9.62 9.93
CA VAL A 39 -13.26 8.73 8.97
C VAL A 39 -13.25 7.32 9.54
N ASN A 40 -14.43 6.73 9.68
CA ASN A 40 -14.55 5.34 10.09
C ASN A 40 -14.70 4.45 8.86
N ILE A 41 -13.71 3.59 8.61
CA ILE A 41 -13.74 2.64 7.49
C ILE A 41 -13.99 1.20 7.94
N GLU A 42 -14.32 0.98 9.20
CA GLU A 42 -14.62 -0.36 9.71
C GLU A 42 -15.74 -1.02 8.90
N ASN A 43 -15.48 -2.22 8.41
CA ASN A 43 -16.37 -2.99 7.55
C ASN A 43 -16.70 -2.32 6.21
N LYS A 44 -15.90 -1.37 5.77
CA LYS A 44 -16.09 -0.67 4.48
C LYS A 44 -15.20 -1.25 3.40
N PHE A 45 -15.62 -1.07 2.15
CA PHE A 45 -14.75 -1.31 1.01
C PHE A 45 -13.98 -0.04 0.69
N VAL A 46 -12.68 -0.16 0.49
CA VAL A 46 -11.79 0.97 0.26
C VAL A 46 -11.07 0.81 -1.08
N LEU A 47 -11.03 1.87 -1.85
CA LEU A 47 -10.20 1.97 -3.05
C LEU A 47 -8.99 2.82 -2.71
N ASP A 48 -7.81 2.23 -2.86
CA ASP A 48 -6.53 2.88 -2.59
C ASP A 48 -5.82 3.17 -3.92
N ILE A 49 -5.85 4.42 -4.33
CA ILE A 49 -5.26 4.85 -5.60
C ILE A 49 -3.78 5.18 -5.38
N GLY A 50 -2.90 4.56 -6.17
CA GLY A 50 -1.46 4.69 -5.95
C GLY A 50 -1.03 3.92 -4.72
N SER A 51 -1.45 2.67 -4.61
CA SER A 51 -1.34 1.87 -3.39
C SER A 51 0.10 1.59 -2.92
N GLY A 52 1.08 1.79 -3.77
CA GLY A 52 2.47 1.53 -3.41
C GLY A 52 2.72 0.06 -3.09
N SER A 53 3.70 -0.22 -2.24
CA SER A 53 4.12 -1.59 -1.93
C SER A 53 3.32 -2.26 -0.79
N GLY A 54 2.17 -1.71 -0.43
CA GLY A 54 1.14 -2.45 0.32
C GLY A 54 0.99 -2.14 1.80
N ALA A 55 1.88 -1.35 2.42
CA ALA A 55 1.76 -1.08 3.85
C ALA A 55 0.47 -0.35 4.20
N CYS A 56 0.05 0.62 3.39
CA CYS A 56 -1.18 1.35 3.62
C CYS A 56 -2.39 0.41 3.57
N ALA A 57 -2.50 -0.41 2.52
CA ALA A 57 -3.60 -1.36 2.39
C ALA A 57 -3.66 -2.33 3.57
N ILE A 58 -2.52 -2.84 4.01
CA ILE A 58 -2.44 -3.74 5.16
C ILE A 58 -2.92 -3.04 6.44
N LEU A 59 -2.50 -1.78 6.67
CA LEU A 59 -2.96 -1.01 7.82
C LEU A 59 -4.47 -0.76 7.78
N LEU A 60 -5.02 -0.46 6.60
CA LEU A 60 -6.46 -0.24 6.45
C LEU A 60 -7.25 -1.47 6.88
N VAL A 61 -6.76 -2.67 6.57
CA VAL A 61 -7.41 -3.92 6.98
C VAL A 61 -7.11 -4.26 8.44
N SER A 62 -5.83 -4.26 8.84
CA SER A 62 -5.42 -4.79 10.13
C SER A 62 -5.71 -3.85 11.30
N GLU A 63 -5.48 -2.55 11.14
CA GLU A 63 -5.67 -1.59 12.22
C GLU A 63 -6.97 -0.82 12.11
N HIS A 64 -7.42 -0.52 10.90
CA HIS A 64 -8.64 0.25 10.68
C HIS A 64 -9.84 -0.61 10.30
N LYS A 65 -9.65 -1.93 10.22
CA LYS A 65 -10.71 -2.94 10.08
C LYS A 65 -11.58 -2.80 8.84
N ALA A 66 -11.01 -2.32 7.73
CA ALA A 66 -11.69 -2.32 6.46
C ALA A 66 -12.10 -3.75 6.08
N ALA A 67 -13.26 -3.90 5.47
CA ALA A 67 -13.74 -5.21 5.02
C ALA A 67 -12.93 -5.70 3.84
N GLN A 68 -12.60 -4.82 2.91
CA GLN A 68 -11.81 -5.13 1.74
C GLN A 68 -11.13 -3.87 1.21
N VAL A 69 -9.91 -4.02 0.73
CA VAL A 69 -9.16 -2.94 0.07
C VAL A 69 -8.81 -3.39 -1.34
N ILE A 70 -9.13 -2.57 -2.32
CA ILE A 70 -8.65 -2.72 -3.69
C ILE A 70 -7.65 -1.60 -3.91
N GLY A 71 -6.39 -1.96 -4.05
CA GLY A 71 -5.32 -1.03 -4.37
C GLY A 71 -5.02 -1.05 -5.87
N ILE A 72 -4.75 0.10 -6.43
CA ILE A 72 -4.33 0.18 -7.84
C ILE A 72 -3.02 0.94 -7.95
N ASP A 73 -2.17 0.47 -8.83
CA ASP A 73 -0.91 1.12 -9.13
C ASP A 73 -0.53 0.85 -10.58
N VAL A 74 0.38 1.64 -11.12
CA VAL A 74 0.81 1.52 -12.53
C VAL A 74 2.10 0.73 -12.69
N GLU A 75 2.79 0.41 -11.59
CA GLU A 75 4.10 -0.23 -11.61
C GLU A 75 4.00 -1.71 -11.21
N ASP A 76 4.37 -2.61 -12.12
CA ASP A 76 4.33 -4.05 -11.86
C ASP A 76 5.14 -4.47 -10.62
N PRO A 77 6.40 -4.05 -10.44
CA PRO A 77 7.15 -4.46 -9.26
C PRO A 77 6.51 -3.99 -7.95
N VAL A 78 5.85 -2.84 -7.96
CA VAL A 78 5.14 -2.31 -6.79
C VAL A 78 3.94 -3.18 -6.47
N CYS A 79 3.14 -3.54 -7.49
CA CYS A 79 1.98 -4.42 -7.30
C CYS A 79 2.40 -5.80 -6.80
N GLU A 80 3.47 -6.37 -7.36
CA GLU A 80 3.98 -7.67 -6.92
C GLU A 80 4.43 -7.63 -5.47
N ALA A 81 5.17 -6.59 -5.08
CA ALA A 81 5.63 -6.41 -3.70
C ALA A 81 4.44 -6.28 -2.74
N ALA A 82 3.41 -5.53 -3.13
CA ALA A 82 2.22 -5.33 -2.32
C ALA A 82 1.45 -6.63 -2.10
N ASN A 83 1.25 -7.41 -3.16
CA ASN A 83 0.55 -8.70 -3.06
C ASN A 83 1.31 -9.70 -2.22
N LEU A 84 2.63 -9.75 -2.37
CA LEU A 84 3.47 -10.63 -1.54
C LEU A 84 3.40 -10.22 -0.07
N ARG A 85 3.48 -8.93 0.20
CA ARG A 85 3.41 -8.41 1.57
C ARG A 85 2.06 -8.70 2.22
N ALA A 86 0.96 -8.56 1.48
CA ALA A 86 -0.38 -8.89 1.96
C ALA A 86 -0.49 -10.37 2.32
N LYS A 87 0.09 -11.24 1.48
CA LYS A 87 0.12 -12.68 1.73
C LYS A 87 0.94 -13.02 2.98
N GLU A 88 2.10 -12.42 3.13
CA GLU A 88 2.95 -12.62 4.30
C GLU A 88 2.26 -12.13 5.59
N ALA A 89 1.47 -11.08 5.50
CA ALA A 89 0.69 -10.57 6.63
C ALA A 89 -0.59 -11.35 6.91
N GLY A 90 -0.95 -12.30 6.05
CA GLY A 90 -2.15 -13.11 6.22
C GLY A 90 -3.46 -12.40 5.91
N VAL A 91 -3.41 -11.33 5.13
CA VAL A 91 -4.60 -10.51 4.80
C VAL A 91 -4.88 -10.46 3.29
N ASP A 92 -4.29 -11.36 2.53
CA ASP A 92 -4.45 -11.41 1.07
C ASP A 92 -5.88 -11.75 0.63
N ASP A 93 -6.71 -12.31 1.51
CA ASP A 93 -8.13 -12.53 1.27
C ASP A 93 -8.95 -11.24 1.31
N LYS A 94 -8.38 -10.16 1.89
CA LYS A 94 -9.06 -8.86 2.03
C LYS A 94 -8.42 -7.75 1.21
N ILE A 95 -7.32 -8.04 0.55
CA ILE A 95 -6.57 -7.05 -0.24
C ILE A 95 -6.36 -7.60 -1.64
N GLU A 96 -6.70 -6.79 -2.62
CA GLU A 96 -6.41 -7.07 -4.02
C GLU A 96 -5.67 -5.85 -4.59
N ILE A 97 -4.48 -6.08 -5.12
CA ILE A 97 -3.68 -5.02 -5.73
C ILE A 97 -3.63 -5.28 -7.23
N LEU A 98 -4.11 -4.32 -8.00
CA LEU A 98 -4.22 -4.43 -9.44
C LEU A 98 -3.30 -3.43 -10.13
N LYS A 99 -2.61 -3.91 -11.15
CA LYS A 99 -1.92 -3.01 -12.06
C LYS A 99 -2.94 -2.37 -12.99
N VAL A 100 -2.85 -1.05 -13.14
CA VAL A 100 -3.66 -0.29 -14.09
C VAL A 100 -2.75 0.44 -15.07
N VAL A 101 -3.28 0.71 -16.23
CA VAL A 101 -2.53 1.37 -17.29
C VAL A 101 -2.73 2.88 -17.21
#